data_d2fc8ef49a2fa8c9d8a952bfa01dc159
#
_entry.id   d2fc8ef49a2fa8c9d8a952bfa01dc159
#
_cell.length_a   1.000
_cell.length_b   1.000
_cell.length_c   1.000
_cell.angle_alpha   90.00
_cell.angle_beta   90.00
_cell.angle_gamma   90.00
#
_symmetry.space_group_name_H-M   'P 1'
#
loop_
_entity.id
_entity.type
_entity.pdbx_description
1 polymer ?
#
loop_
_entity_poly.entity_id
_entity_poly.type
_entity_poly.pdbx_seq_one_letter_code
_entity_poly.pdbx_strand_id
1 'polypeptide(L)'
;MTLTIHAEERRVETKNDLRQLRNRGKVPGVVFGKNIGKSTPIAIEEKELLKLIRSNANAVVQLTVPYIGTQPVMLTDVQRDPLSRHLLHCDFHQIDMNRAVRTQARLELHGTAPGDREGGIVQAMLHEIEIQCLPGSIPEVIAVDISTLQIGENILAGDLKMPQGVTMRTDPELVVVTILAPQKDLTEEEAEDAAVESIEATSRAGEAQHEEVKTEA
;
A
#
# COMPACT_ATOMS: atom_id res chain seq x y z
N MET A 1 -2.52 13.75 -19.02
CA MET A 1 -3.81 13.71 -19.75
C MET A 1 -4.91 13.55 -18.73
N THR A 2 -5.94 14.42 -18.75
CA THR A 2 -7.03 14.32 -17.77
C THR A 2 -7.99 13.22 -18.23
N LEU A 3 -8.09 12.13 -17.49
CA LEU A 3 -9.03 11.05 -17.80
C LEU A 3 -10.45 11.49 -17.46
N THR A 4 -11.39 11.28 -18.38
CA THR A 4 -12.82 11.54 -18.14
C THR A 4 -13.54 10.22 -17.97
N ILE A 5 -14.33 10.11 -16.91
CA ILE A 5 -15.14 8.92 -16.58
C ILE A 5 -16.61 9.32 -16.60
N HIS A 6 -17.43 8.47 -17.20
CA HIS A 6 -18.87 8.65 -17.23
C HIS A 6 -19.53 7.83 -16.12
N ALA A 7 -20.29 8.49 -15.27
CA ALA A 7 -21.07 7.85 -14.24
C ALA A 7 -22.57 8.07 -14.46
N GLU A 8 -23.34 7.06 -14.19
CA GLU A 8 -24.80 7.13 -14.15
C GLU A 8 -25.25 7.34 -12.70
N GLU A 9 -26.24 8.21 -12.49
CA GLU A 9 -26.87 8.30 -11.17
C GLU A 9 -27.68 7.03 -10.91
N ARG A 10 -27.54 6.45 -9.74
CA ARG A 10 -28.36 5.33 -9.32
C ARG A 10 -29.26 5.69 -8.15
N ARG A 11 -30.45 5.12 -8.11
CA ARG A 11 -31.30 5.15 -6.92
C ARG A 11 -30.75 4.18 -5.89
N VAL A 12 -31.08 4.44 -4.61
CA VAL A 12 -30.77 3.50 -3.53
C VAL A 12 -31.56 2.21 -3.79
N GLU A 13 -30.85 1.14 -4.04
CA GLU A 13 -31.39 -0.13 -4.52
C GLU A 13 -31.23 -1.22 -3.47
N THR A 14 -31.97 -2.31 -3.66
CA THR A 14 -31.86 -3.49 -2.81
C THR A 14 -30.56 -4.25 -3.04
N LYS A 15 -30.21 -5.15 -2.12
CA LYS A 15 -29.04 -6.03 -2.23
C LYS A 15 -29.01 -6.83 -3.55
N ASN A 16 -30.19 -7.22 -4.03
CA ASN A 16 -30.33 -7.97 -5.26
C ASN A 16 -30.03 -7.11 -6.49
N ASP A 17 -30.49 -5.87 -6.50
CA ASP A 17 -30.24 -4.93 -7.58
C ASP A 17 -28.76 -4.60 -7.73
N LEU A 18 -28.04 -4.42 -6.59
CA LEU A 18 -26.60 -4.24 -6.57
C LEU A 18 -25.84 -5.44 -7.17
N ARG A 19 -26.31 -6.67 -6.89
CA ARG A 19 -25.74 -7.87 -7.49
C ARG A 19 -25.97 -7.91 -8.99
N GLN A 20 -27.16 -7.58 -9.46
CA GLN A 20 -27.46 -7.50 -10.88
C GLN A 20 -26.65 -6.42 -11.60
N LEU A 21 -26.45 -5.27 -10.96
CA LEU A 21 -25.63 -4.18 -11.50
C LEU A 21 -24.20 -4.63 -11.73
N ARG A 22 -23.59 -5.31 -10.76
CA ARG A 22 -22.25 -5.88 -10.90
C ARG A 22 -22.18 -6.96 -11.98
N ASN A 23 -23.19 -7.82 -12.11
CA ASN A 23 -23.26 -8.83 -13.17
C ASN A 23 -23.36 -8.21 -14.57
N ARG A 24 -23.82 -6.94 -14.67
CA ARG A 24 -23.84 -6.17 -15.93
C ARG A 24 -22.52 -5.43 -16.20
N GLY A 25 -21.48 -5.64 -15.38
CA GLY A 25 -20.19 -4.99 -15.52
C GLY A 25 -20.17 -3.52 -15.04
N LYS A 26 -21.11 -3.13 -14.18
CA LYS A 26 -21.13 -1.81 -13.56
C LYS A 26 -20.78 -1.91 -12.08
N VAL A 27 -19.93 -1.00 -11.60
CA VAL A 27 -19.51 -0.91 -10.20
C VAL A 27 -20.32 0.17 -9.52
N PRO A 28 -21.01 -0.13 -8.41
CA PRO A 28 -21.65 0.88 -7.59
C PRO A 28 -20.60 1.71 -6.87
N GLY A 29 -20.84 3.00 -6.78
CA GLY A 29 -19.99 3.94 -6.07
C GLY A 29 -20.75 5.08 -5.46
N VAL A 30 -20.02 5.96 -4.79
CA VAL A 30 -20.54 7.20 -4.20
C VAL A 30 -19.58 8.34 -4.53
N VAL A 31 -20.16 9.49 -4.87
CA VAL A 31 -19.42 10.75 -4.97
C VAL A 31 -19.83 11.63 -3.81
N PHE A 32 -18.83 12.14 -3.11
CA PHE A 32 -19.06 13.09 -2.01
C PHE A 32 -18.09 14.26 -2.09
N GLY A 33 -18.48 15.39 -1.57
CA GLY A 33 -17.65 16.60 -1.58
C GLY A 33 -18.41 17.85 -1.22
N LYS A 34 -17.66 18.92 -1.03
CA LYS A 34 -18.18 20.17 -0.49
C LYS A 34 -19.22 20.84 -1.41
N ASN A 35 -19.05 20.72 -2.73
CA ASN A 35 -19.92 21.37 -3.70
C ASN A 35 -21.09 20.48 -4.16
N ILE A 36 -21.09 19.20 -3.80
CA ILE A 36 -22.14 18.24 -4.15
C ILE A 36 -23.28 18.25 -3.12
N GLY A 37 -23.06 18.87 -1.94
CA GLY A 37 -24.08 19.04 -0.88
C GLY A 37 -24.48 17.74 -0.18
N LYS A 38 -24.88 16.71 -0.93
CA LYS A 38 -25.20 15.37 -0.44
C LYS A 38 -24.41 14.34 -1.23
N SER A 39 -23.99 13.27 -0.56
CA SER A 39 -23.36 12.12 -1.26
C SER A 39 -24.33 11.56 -2.30
N THR A 40 -23.86 11.48 -3.53
CA THR A 40 -24.67 11.00 -4.66
C THR A 40 -24.24 9.57 -5.01
N PRO A 41 -25.16 8.61 -4.95
CA PRO A 41 -24.89 7.25 -5.39
C PRO A 41 -24.78 7.19 -6.90
N ILE A 42 -23.73 6.57 -7.41
CA ILE A 42 -23.41 6.44 -8.83
C ILE A 42 -23.15 5.00 -9.23
N ALA A 43 -23.16 4.76 -10.53
CA ALA A 43 -22.71 3.51 -11.14
C ALA A 43 -21.74 3.83 -12.28
N ILE A 44 -20.62 3.13 -12.34
CA ILE A 44 -19.55 3.35 -13.31
C ILE A 44 -19.25 2.03 -14.02
N GLU A 45 -18.84 2.06 -15.26
CA GLU A 45 -18.39 0.88 -15.97
C GLU A 45 -17.08 0.33 -15.36
N GLU A 46 -17.05 -0.97 -15.04
CA GLU A 46 -15.90 -1.64 -14.45
C GLU A 46 -14.63 -1.48 -15.30
N LYS A 47 -14.79 -1.49 -16.63
CA LYS A 47 -13.67 -1.32 -17.57
C LYS A 47 -13.00 0.06 -17.46
N GLU A 48 -13.78 1.13 -17.31
CA GLU A 48 -13.26 2.50 -17.15
C GLU A 48 -12.56 2.65 -15.82
N LEU A 49 -13.14 2.10 -14.75
CA LEU A 49 -12.56 2.11 -13.41
C LEU A 49 -11.26 1.31 -13.34
N LEU A 50 -11.20 0.14 -13.97
CA LEU A 50 -9.97 -0.66 -14.07
C LEU A 50 -8.85 0.07 -14.83
N LYS A 51 -9.17 0.80 -15.89
CA LYS A 51 -8.18 1.63 -16.60
C LYS A 51 -7.61 2.72 -15.68
N LEU A 52 -8.46 3.41 -14.91
CA LEU A 52 -8.04 4.40 -13.95
C LEU A 52 -7.08 3.82 -12.91
N ILE A 53 -7.48 2.71 -12.28
CA ILE A 53 -6.70 2.07 -11.21
C ILE A 53 -5.33 1.59 -11.72
N ARG A 54 -5.27 1.12 -12.97
CA ARG A 54 -4.01 0.67 -13.57
C ARG A 54 -3.09 1.83 -13.96
N SER A 55 -3.65 2.94 -14.42
CA SER A 55 -2.83 4.10 -14.80
C SER A 55 -2.32 4.83 -13.57
N ASN A 56 -3.21 5.34 -12.76
CA ASN A 56 -2.89 6.00 -11.50
C ASN A 56 -4.15 6.11 -10.64
N ALA A 57 -4.23 5.33 -9.57
CA ALA A 57 -5.39 5.31 -8.66
C ALA A 57 -5.60 6.68 -7.98
N ASN A 58 -4.53 7.44 -7.77
CA ASN A 58 -4.56 8.72 -7.06
C ASN A 58 -4.65 9.94 -8.01
N ALA A 59 -4.82 9.68 -9.32
CA ALA A 59 -4.97 10.76 -10.28
C ALA A 59 -6.29 11.52 -10.10
N VAL A 60 -6.23 12.80 -10.41
CA VAL A 60 -7.43 13.63 -10.55
C VAL A 60 -8.12 13.30 -11.87
N VAL A 61 -9.37 12.92 -11.80
CA VAL A 61 -10.20 12.58 -12.96
C VAL A 61 -11.39 13.51 -13.08
N GLN A 62 -11.86 13.72 -14.29
CA GLN A 62 -13.10 14.43 -14.55
C GLN A 62 -14.25 13.42 -14.53
N LEU A 63 -15.10 13.49 -13.54
CA LEU A 63 -16.28 12.64 -13.45
C LEU A 63 -17.49 13.39 -13.98
N THR A 64 -18.13 12.84 -15.01
CA THR A 64 -19.36 13.39 -15.56
C THR A 64 -20.55 12.61 -15.00
N VAL A 65 -21.38 13.30 -14.22
CA VAL A 65 -22.60 12.74 -13.64
C VAL A 65 -23.80 13.51 -14.18
N PRO A 66 -24.86 12.85 -14.65
CA PRO A 66 -26.12 13.53 -15.00
C PRO A 66 -26.59 14.42 -13.85
N TYR A 67 -27.09 15.62 -14.16
CA TYR A 67 -27.60 16.65 -13.23
C TYR A 67 -26.55 17.38 -12.37
N ILE A 68 -25.35 16.82 -12.13
CA ILE A 68 -24.28 17.48 -11.37
C ILE A 68 -23.26 18.11 -12.33
N GLY A 69 -23.19 17.59 -13.57
CA GLY A 69 -22.21 18.00 -14.56
C GLY A 69 -20.85 17.34 -14.38
N THR A 70 -19.83 17.93 -14.97
CA THR A 70 -18.45 17.42 -14.90
C THR A 70 -17.73 18.05 -13.71
N GLN A 71 -17.22 17.23 -12.82
CA GLN A 71 -16.53 17.66 -11.58
C GLN A 71 -15.16 17.01 -11.47
N PRO A 72 -14.15 17.73 -10.98
CA PRO A 72 -12.86 17.12 -10.64
C PRO A 72 -13.00 16.29 -9.37
N VAL A 73 -12.69 15.01 -9.49
CA VAL A 73 -12.77 14.05 -8.40
C VAL A 73 -11.47 13.23 -8.29
N MET A 74 -11.23 12.69 -7.14
CA MET A 74 -10.16 11.73 -6.86
C MET A 74 -10.78 10.45 -6.31
N LEU A 75 -10.26 9.32 -6.74
CA LEU A 75 -10.61 8.01 -6.20
C LEU A 75 -10.01 7.89 -4.81
N THR A 76 -10.84 7.69 -3.80
CA THR A 76 -10.42 7.62 -2.39
C THR A 76 -10.29 6.19 -1.91
N ASP A 77 -11.28 5.35 -2.25
CA ASP A 77 -11.28 3.95 -1.85
C ASP A 77 -11.85 3.05 -2.93
N VAL A 78 -11.33 1.83 -2.98
CA VAL A 78 -11.79 0.79 -3.92
C VAL A 78 -11.87 -0.54 -3.19
N GLN A 79 -13.09 -1.01 -3.02
CA GLN A 79 -13.33 -2.32 -2.45
C GLN A 79 -13.28 -3.39 -3.53
N ARG A 80 -12.50 -4.42 -3.29
CA ARG A 80 -12.38 -5.61 -4.16
C ARG A 80 -12.74 -6.87 -3.42
N ASP A 81 -13.33 -7.79 -4.12
CA ASP A 81 -13.55 -9.14 -3.62
C ASP A 81 -12.19 -9.88 -3.61
N PRO A 82 -11.72 -10.38 -2.46
CA PRO A 82 -10.42 -11.04 -2.36
C PRO A 82 -10.33 -12.34 -3.18
N LEU A 83 -11.45 -13.01 -3.42
CA LEU A 83 -11.49 -14.29 -4.12
C LEU A 83 -11.64 -14.10 -5.64
N SER A 84 -12.66 -13.36 -6.06
CA SER A 84 -12.96 -13.15 -7.50
C SER A 84 -12.22 -11.96 -8.10
N ARG A 85 -11.62 -11.09 -7.27
CA ARG A 85 -10.98 -9.82 -7.63
C ARG A 85 -11.87 -8.80 -8.33
N HIS A 86 -13.18 -9.04 -8.39
CA HIS A 86 -14.14 -8.08 -8.90
C HIS A 86 -14.23 -6.84 -8.03
N LEU A 87 -14.50 -5.71 -8.67
CA LEU A 87 -14.70 -4.44 -7.96
C LEU A 87 -16.10 -4.45 -7.31
N LEU A 88 -16.14 -4.23 -6.01
CA LEU A 88 -17.38 -4.23 -5.22
C LEU A 88 -17.94 -2.83 -5.03
N HIS A 89 -17.09 -1.85 -4.79
CA HIS A 89 -17.47 -0.46 -4.52
C HIS A 89 -16.32 0.49 -4.87
N CYS A 90 -16.65 1.75 -5.18
CA CYS A 90 -15.67 2.81 -5.37
C CYS A 90 -16.19 4.12 -4.79
N ASP A 91 -15.30 4.83 -4.12
CA ASP A 91 -15.57 6.10 -3.47
C ASP A 91 -14.81 7.22 -4.14
N PHE A 92 -15.53 8.25 -4.59
CA PHE A 92 -14.94 9.43 -5.21
C PHE A 92 -15.14 10.64 -4.32
N HIS A 93 -14.04 11.31 -4.04
CA HIS A 93 -14.05 12.58 -3.34
C HIS A 93 -13.89 13.74 -4.33
N GLN A 94 -14.84 14.66 -4.31
CA GLN A 94 -14.70 15.90 -5.08
C GLN A 94 -13.61 16.75 -4.46
N ILE A 95 -12.71 17.23 -5.30
CA ILE A 95 -11.57 18.04 -4.88
C ILE A 95 -11.69 19.47 -5.41
N ASP A 96 -11.07 20.39 -4.69
CA ASP A 96 -10.85 21.77 -5.10
C ASP A 96 -9.39 21.90 -5.57
N MET A 97 -9.18 22.32 -6.80
CA MET A 97 -7.84 22.43 -7.39
C MET A 97 -6.91 23.42 -6.66
N ASN A 98 -7.48 24.32 -5.86
CA ASN A 98 -6.74 25.34 -5.10
C ASN A 98 -6.42 24.91 -3.66
N ARG A 99 -6.81 23.72 -3.25
CA ARG A 99 -6.59 23.20 -1.92
C ARG A 99 -5.61 22.04 -1.91
N ALA A 100 -4.70 22.02 -0.95
CA ALA A 100 -3.84 20.87 -0.72
C ALA A 100 -4.68 19.66 -0.26
N VAL A 101 -4.48 18.54 -0.91
CA VAL A 101 -5.10 17.25 -0.58
C VAL A 101 -4.07 16.30 0.00
N ARG A 102 -4.52 15.40 0.87
CA ARG A 102 -3.72 14.28 1.36
C ARG A 102 -4.02 13.08 0.48
N THR A 103 -2.97 12.43 0.03
CA THR A 103 -3.06 11.23 -0.80
C THR A 103 -1.87 10.32 -0.53
N GLN A 104 -1.96 9.08 -0.99
CA GLN A 104 -0.84 8.15 -0.94
C GLN A 104 -0.10 8.20 -2.27
N ALA A 105 1.22 8.16 -2.26
CA ALA A 105 2.05 8.05 -3.45
C ALA A 105 2.77 6.71 -3.42
N ARG A 106 2.76 6.02 -4.56
CA ARG A 106 3.46 4.75 -4.72
C ARG A 106 4.96 4.97 -4.80
N LEU A 107 5.71 4.08 -4.17
CA LEU A 107 7.17 4.03 -4.26
C LEU A 107 7.59 3.01 -5.32
N GLU A 108 8.51 3.42 -6.20
CA GLU A 108 9.16 2.50 -7.14
C GLU A 108 10.65 2.47 -6.88
N LEU A 109 11.18 1.26 -6.73
CA LEU A 109 12.60 1.03 -6.53
C LEU A 109 13.30 1.08 -7.88
N HIS A 110 14.32 1.94 -8.00
CA HIS A 110 15.16 2.07 -9.18
C HIS A 110 16.60 1.66 -8.89
N GLY A 111 17.22 1.01 -9.87
CA GLY A 111 18.59 0.55 -9.78
C GLY A 111 18.71 -0.90 -9.31
N THR A 112 19.95 -1.35 -9.18
CA THR A 112 20.30 -2.69 -8.66
C THR A 112 21.24 -2.48 -7.50
N ALA A 113 20.85 -2.91 -6.31
CA ALA A 113 21.67 -2.78 -5.12
C ALA A 113 22.92 -3.68 -5.20
N PRO A 114 24.11 -3.20 -4.80
CA PRO A 114 25.28 -4.05 -4.63
C PRO A 114 25.01 -5.23 -3.69
N GLY A 115 24.28 -4.99 -2.60
CA GLY A 115 23.92 -6.03 -1.65
C GLY A 115 23.07 -7.17 -2.24
N ASP A 116 22.24 -6.90 -3.26
CA ASP A 116 21.48 -7.93 -3.98
C ASP A 116 22.43 -8.83 -4.80
N ARG A 117 23.48 -8.25 -5.41
CA ARG A 117 24.51 -9.02 -6.15
C ARG A 117 25.39 -9.89 -5.24
N GLU A 118 25.52 -9.52 -3.99
CA GLU A 118 26.24 -10.27 -2.95
C GLU A 118 25.38 -11.34 -2.30
N GLY A 119 24.14 -11.54 -2.79
CA GLY A 119 23.20 -12.56 -2.29
C GLY A 119 22.25 -12.05 -1.20
N GLY A 120 22.22 -10.76 -0.91
CA GLY A 120 21.23 -10.16 -0.03
C GLY A 120 19.82 -10.18 -0.63
N ILE A 121 18.81 -10.01 0.19
CA ILE A 121 17.41 -9.95 -0.23
C ILE A 121 16.90 -8.52 -0.02
N VAL A 122 16.50 -7.87 -1.13
CA VAL A 122 15.86 -6.54 -1.07
C VAL A 122 14.44 -6.70 -0.56
N GLN A 123 14.15 -6.11 0.59
CA GLN A 123 12.81 -6.11 1.19
C GLN A 123 12.25 -4.68 1.23
N ALA A 124 11.18 -4.44 0.48
CA ALA A 124 10.41 -3.21 0.58
C ALA A 124 9.44 -3.34 1.78
N MET A 125 9.62 -2.48 2.77
CA MET A 125 8.76 -2.41 3.95
C MET A 125 7.54 -1.52 3.71
N LEU A 126 7.73 -0.43 2.93
CA LEU A 126 6.68 0.48 2.52
C LEU A 126 6.58 0.50 1.00
N HIS A 127 5.37 0.36 0.50
CA HIS A 127 5.05 0.46 -0.92
C HIS A 127 4.40 1.80 -1.28
N GLU A 128 3.84 2.50 -0.29
CA GLU A 128 3.14 3.76 -0.44
C GLU A 128 3.45 4.66 0.76
N ILE A 129 3.52 5.97 0.54
CA ILE A 129 3.70 6.99 1.58
C ILE A 129 2.61 8.03 1.50
N GLU A 130 2.22 8.58 2.65
CA GLU A 130 1.30 9.71 2.71
C GLU A 130 2.00 11.01 2.34
N ILE A 131 1.41 11.72 1.38
CA ILE A 131 1.86 13.03 0.94
C ILE A 131 0.73 14.04 0.99
N GLN A 132 1.12 15.31 1.11
CA GLN A 132 0.21 16.44 0.96
C GLN A 132 0.72 17.33 -0.16
N CYS A 133 -0.12 17.56 -1.17
CA CYS A 133 0.22 18.39 -2.33
C CYS A 133 -1.03 19.02 -2.94
N LEU A 134 -0.84 19.94 -3.88
CA LEU A 134 -1.94 20.40 -4.72
C LEU A 134 -2.35 19.32 -5.72
N PRO A 135 -3.63 19.23 -6.11
CA PRO A 135 -4.13 18.19 -7.02
C PRO A 135 -3.40 18.13 -8.37
N GLY A 136 -2.91 19.27 -8.85
CA GLY A 136 -2.11 19.34 -10.07
C GLY A 136 -0.66 18.88 -9.93
N SER A 137 -0.17 18.67 -8.71
CA SER A 137 1.22 18.28 -8.41
C SER A 137 1.32 16.90 -7.78
N ILE A 138 0.28 16.08 -7.88
CA ILE A 138 0.29 14.70 -7.37
C ILE A 138 1.26 13.88 -8.25
N PRO A 139 2.36 13.33 -7.71
CA PRO A 139 3.25 12.47 -8.47
C PRO A 139 2.58 11.11 -8.70
N GLU A 140 2.80 10.53 -9.88
CA GLU A 140 2.33 9.17 -10.16
C GLU A 140 3.11 8.14 -9.33
N VAL A 141 4.42 8.38 -9.22
CA VAL A 141 5.37 7.50 -8.53
C VAL A 141 6.47 8.34 -7.91
N ILE A 142 6.99 7.89 -6.80
CA ILE A 142 8.21 8.45 -6.19
C ILE A 142 9.33 7.43 -6.36
N ALA A 143 10.36 7.82 -7.10
CA ALA A 143 11.51 6.96 -7.36
C ALA A 143 12.42 6.88 -6.14
N VAL A 144 12.76 5.66 -5.73
CA VAL A 144 13.70 5.36 -4.65
C VAL A 144 14.93 4.68 -5.26
N ASP A 145 16.07 5.34 -5.21
CA ASP A 145 17.31 4.81 -5.75
C ASP A 145 17.99 3.87 -4.73
N ILE A 146 18.06 2.59 -5.08
CA ILE A 146 18.70 1.55 -4.25
C ILE A 146 20.13 1.21 -4.70
N SER A 147 20.68 1.92 -5.68
CA SER A 147 21.98 1.58 -6.32
C SER A 147 23.19 1.65 -5.38
N THR A 148 23.03 2.29 -4.22
CA THR A 148 24.11 2.45 -3.24
C THR A 148 23.96 1.55 -2.02
N LEU A 149 22.88 0.80 -1.90
CA LEU A 149 22.57 0.01 -0.70
C LEU A 149 23.40 -1.26 -0.60
N GLN A 150 24.02 -1.46 0.58
CA GLN A 150 24.74 -2.67 0.96
C GLN A 150 23.89 -3.58 1.84
N ILE A 151 24.38 -4.81 2.09
CA ILE A 151 23.71 -5.75 3.00
C ILE A 151 23.65 -5.15 4.41
N GLY A 152 22.47 -5.14 5.00
CA GLY A 152 22.20 -4.59 6.33
C GLY A 152 21.90 -3.09 6.36
N GLU A 153 21.98 -2.39 5.22
CA GLU A 153 21.60 -0.99 5.13
C GLU A 153 20.09 -0.82 4.86
N ASN A 154 19.57 0.34 5.22
CA ASN A 154 18.18 0.71 5.00
C ASN A 154 18.08 2.14 4.46
N ILE A 155 16.96 2.43 3.78
CA ILE A 155 16.56 3.79 3.38
C ILE A 155 15.37 4.17 4.26
N LEU A 156 15.46 5.34 4.90
CA LEU A 156 14.37 5.91 5.67
C LEU A 156 13.45 6.77 4.77
N ALA A 157 12.22 6.96 5.20
CA ALA A 157 11.29 7.84 4.50
C ALA A 157 11.83 9.27 4.39
N GLY A 158 12.58 9.76 5.40
CA GLY A 158 13.20 11.07 5.40
C GLY A 158 14.27 11.29 4.32
N ASP A 159 14.90 10.22 3.82
CA ASP A 159 15.95 10.28 2.79
C ASP A 159 15.38 10.37 1.37
N LEU A 160 14.05 10.23 1.22
CA LEU A 160 13.41 10.26 -0.08
C LEU A 160 13.45 11.65 -0.72
N LYS A 161 13.80 11.71 -2.00
CA LYS A 161 13.79 12.94 -2.78
C LYS A 161 12.35 13.27 -3.19
N MET A 162 11.73 14.22 -2.49
CA MET A 162 10.39 14.68 -2.83
C MET A 162 10.38 15.61 -4.05
N PRO A 163 9.40 15.45 -4.96
CA PRO A 163 9.19 16.41 -6.04
C PRO A 163 8.74 17.76 -5.51
N GLN A 164 8.87 18.81 -6.36
CA GLN A 164 8.50 20.17 -5.97
C GLN A 164 6.99 20.27 -5.66
N GLY A 165 6.66 20.94 -4.56
CA GLY A 165 5.28 21.14 -4.13
C GLY A 165 4.62 19.97 -3.40
N VAL A 166 5.38 18.93 -3.08
CA VAL A 166 4.93 17.77 -2.30
C VAL A 166 5.53 17.81 -0.90
N THR A 167 4.70 17.70 0.11
CA THR A 167 5.11 17.60 1.52
C THR A 167 4.80 16.20 2.02
N MET A 168 5.79 15.50 2.56
CA MET A 168 5.60 14.22 3.20
C MET A 168 4.86 14.36 4.54
N ARG A 169 3.97 13.44 4.82
CA ARG A 169 3.21 13.32 6.07
C ARG A 169 3.52 12.05 6.85
N THR A 170 4.09 11.07 6.17
CA THR A 170 4.60 9.84 6.78
C THR A 170 5.76 10.19 7.73
N ASP A 171 5.90 9.44 8.81
CA ASP A 171 7.01 9.59 9.76
C ASP A 171 8.35 9.38 9.05
N PRO A 172 9.29 10.36 9.13
CA PRO A 172 10.57 10.28 8.46
C PRO A 172 11.47 9.15 8.96
N GLU A 173 11.23 8.61 10.16
CA GLU A 173 12.03 7.52 10.74
C GLU A 173 11.61 6.12 10.23
N LEU A 174 10.51 6.02 9.49
CA LEU A 174 10.06 4.74 8.96
C LEU A 174 11.00 4.21 7.87
N VAL A 175 11.32 2.92 7.96
CA VAL A 175 12.13 2.23 6.98
C VAL A 175 11.31 1.96 5.72
N VAL A 176 11.80 2.40 4.58
CA VAL A 176 11.17 2.19 3.26
C VAL A 176 11.66 0.89 2.64
N VAL A 177 12.97 0.71 2.61
CA VAL A 177 13.62 -0.46 2.01
C VAL A 177 14.79 -0.87 2.90
N THR A 178 15.01 -2.17 3.02
CA THR A 178 16.18 -2.76 3.69
C THR A 178 16.73 -3.91 2.87
N ILE A 179 18.03 -4.18 2.99
CA ILE A 179 18.66 -5.37 2.42
C ILE A 179 19.04 -6.31 3.54
N LEU A 180 18.40 -7.46 3.56
CA LEU A 180 18.68 -8.50 4.53
C LEU A 180 19.84 -9.38 4.04
N ALA A 181 20.69 -9.82 4.97
CA ALA A 181 21.67 -10.84 4.67
C ALA A 181 20.97 -12.16 4.25
N PRO A 182 21.56 -12.91 3.31
CA PRO A 182 21.03 -14.21 2.95
C PRO A 182 21.00 -15.10 4.18
N GLN A 183 19.84 -15.65 4.48
CA GLN A 183 19.74 -16.70 5.50
C GLN A 183 20.39 -17.94 4.90
N LYS A 184 21.52 -18.38 5.46
CA LYS A 184 22.02 -19.72 5.15
C LYS A 184 20.93 -20.69 5.59
N ASP A 185 20.41 -21.44 4.62
CA ASP A 185 19.63 -22.62 4.98
C ASP A 185 20.53 -23.47 5.86
N LEU A 186 20.24 -23.53 7.16
CA LEU A 186 20.87 -24.48 8.05
C LEU A 186 20.51 -25.85 7.46
N THR A 187 21.51 -26.55 6.97
CA THR A 187 21.34 -27.94 6.57
C THR A 187 20.78 -28.70 7.77
N GLU A 188 19.93 -29.67 7.52
CA GLU A 188 19.27 -30.45 8.60
C GLU A 188 20.28 -30.97 9.61
N GLU A 189 21.54 -31.22 9.21
CA GLU A 189 22.66 -31.59 10.05
C GLU A 189 23.10 -30.47 11.04
N GLU A 190 23.11 -29.20 10.63
CA GLU A 190 23.45 -28.07 11.52
C GLU A 190 22.30 -27.73 12.48
N ALA A 191 21.07 -28.05 12.10
CA ALA A 191 19.90 -27.89 12.98
C ALA A 191 19.83 -28.98 14.06
N GLU A 192 20.27 -30.20 13.73
CA GLU A 192 20.41 -31.31 14.70
C GLU A 192 21.53 -31.04 15.71
N ASP A 193 22.70 -30.54 15.26
CA ASP A 193 23.82 -30.20 16.14
C ASP A 193 23.47 -29.06 17.11
N ALA A 194 22.78 -28.01 16.63
CA ALA A 194 22.31 -26.92 17.49
C ALA A 194 21.22 -27.35 18.49
N ALA A 195 20.39 -28.32 18.11
CA ALA A 195 19.39 -28.90 19.01
C ALA A 195 20.05 -29.78 20.09
N VAL A 196 21.10 -30.53 19.74
CA VAL A 196 21.86 -31.39 20.71
C VAL A 196 22.62 -30.52 21.70
N GLU A 197 23.25 -29.41 21.24
CA GLU A 197 24.00 -28.52 22.13
C GLU A 197 23.08 -27.78 23.12
N SER A 198 21.87 -27.43 22.70
CA SER A 198 20.86 -26.81 23.59
C SER A 198 20.32 -27.79 24.66
N ILE A 199 20.23 -29.09 24.34
CA ILE A 199 19.78 -30.13 25.28
C ILE A 199 20.89 -30.45 26.31
N GLU A 200 22.17 -30.49 25.89
CA GLU A 200 23.29 -30.69 26.80
C GLU A 200 23.50 -29.51 27.75
N ALA A 201 23.30 -28.27 27.29
CA ALA A 201 23.37 -27.09 28.15
C ALA A 201 22.27 -27.09 29.24
N THR A 202 21.07 -27.58 28.88
CA THR A 202 19.93 -27.64 29.82
C THR A 202 20.10 -28.77 30.84
N SER A 203 20.72 -29.91 30.46
CA SER A 203 20.99 -31.02 31.36
C SER A 203 22.08 -30.69 32.39
N ARG A 204 23.15 -29.97 31.99
CA ARG A 204 24.21 -29.52 32.91
C ARG A 204 23.71 -28.49 33.93
N ALA A 205 22.75 -27.62 33.55
CA ALA A 205 22.14 -26.66 34.48
C ALA A 205 21.20 -27.33 35.50
N GLY A 206 20.60 -28.47 35.14
CA GLY A 206 19.76 -29.27 36.06
C GLY A 206 20.53 -30.06 37.12
N GLU A 207 21.74 -30.57 36.80
CA GLU A 207 22.56 -31.31 37.75
C GLU A 207 23.22 -30.40 38.81
N ALA A 208 23.58 -29.18 38.47
CA ALA A 208 24.15 -28.21 39.40
C ALA A 208 23.17 -27.76 40.50
N GLN A 209 21.87 -27.78 40.25
CA GLN A 209 20.85 -27.44 41.27
C GLN A 209 20.48 -28.61 42.21
N HIS A 210 20.80 -29.84 41.84
CA HIS A 210 20.48 -31.00 42.68
C HIS A 210 21.57 -31.32 43.71
N GLU A 211 22.78 -30.77 43.56
CA GLU A 211 23.91 -31.01 44.47
C GLU A 211 23.93 -30.03 45.66
N GLU A 212 23.38 -28.80 45.49
CA GLU A 212 23.30 -27.83 46.59
C GLU A 212 22.22 -28.14 47.64
N VAL A 213 21.19 -28.95 47.30
CA VAL A 213 20.13 -29.32 48.27
C VAL A 213 20.50 -30.48 49.17
N LYS A 214 21.63 -31.21 48.94
CA LYS A 214 22.06 -32.33 49.72
C LYS A 214 23.09 -32.00 50.81
N THR A 215 23.53 -30.74 50.91
CA THR A 215 24.58 -30.34 51.87
C THR A 215 24.03 -29.58 53.10
N GLU A 216 22.72 -29.34 53.18
CA GLU A 216 22.05 -28.70 54.33
C GLU A 216 20.97 -29.61 54.97
N ALA A 217 21.32 -30.85 55.29
CA ALA A 217 20.48 -31.72 56.14
C ALA A 217 21.35 -32.47 57.19
#